data_495908c630312327d03bcf08ef34b87c
#
_entry.id   495908c630312327d03bcf08ef34b87c
#
_cell.length_a   1.000
_cell.length_b   1.000
_cell.length_c   1.000
_cell.angle_alpha   90.00
_cell.angle_beta   90.00
_cell.angle_gamma   90.00
#
_symmetry.space_group_name_H-M   'P 1'
#
loop_
_entity.id
_entity.type
_entity.pdbx_description
1 polymer ?
#
loop_
_entity_poly.entity_id
_entity_poly.type
_entity_poly.pdbx_seq_one_letter_code
_entity_poly.pdbx_strand_id
1 'polypeptide(L)'
;ATGKVSLYKLNVEGEKQLVKADVPKPWGRFLYYKYAIFDFTDIVSPGAYLLEYQGQTAGPFRIDRQVYDEAWQPTLTVFLPVQMCHVAVRERNRFWHGACHLDDALQAPAGRRHMDGYQQGERETRFADYEHIPGLNWGGWHDAGDYDLPAGSITNTTLALALAQEEFKPGLDRTTVRRDTREALLHEPDGEEDLLQQVEYGVEGLLASFRVAGHIFPGIIESTRPQYDVTGDPVNITDNRVYDSSLKPGEVRGERSGTRDDRWAFTNRNTGLQYRVAQTFAVASRVLRPKKPALADECLAAARKLWEFEQINPPQYA
;
A
#
# COMPACT_ATOMS: atom_id res chain seq x y z
N ALA A 1 -21.11 -33.68 14.42
CA ALA A 1 -22.22 -32.98 13.73
C ALA A 1 -23.38 -33.94 13.64
N THR A 2 -24.56 -33.57 14.13
CA THR A 2 -25.80 -34.34 14.07
C THR A 2 -26.76 -33.59 13.15
N GLY A 3 -27.32 -34.28 12.13
CA GLY A 3 -28.24 -33.73 11.16
C GLY A 3 -27.60 -33.47 9.80
N LYS A 4 -28.47 -33.25 8.81
CA LYS A 4 -28.04 -32.99 7.42
C LYS A 4 -27.83 -31.50 7.19
N VAL A 5 -26.83 -31.14 6.41
CA VAL A 5 -26.71 -29.86 5.73
C VAL A 5 -27.46 -29.96 4.42
N SER A 6 -28.24 -28.93 4.09
CA SER A 6 -28.99 -28.87 2.83
C SER A 6 -28.49 -27.68 2.01
N LEU A 7 -28.18 -27.94 0.74
CA LEU A 7 -27.84 -26.93 -0.25
C LEU A 7 -29.02 -26.70 -1.18
N TYR A 8 -29.48 -25.47 -1.26
CA TYR A 8 -30.56 -25.05 -2.14
C TYR A 8 -30.05 -24.13 -3.22
N LYS A 9 -30.55 -24.28 -4.44
CA LYS A 9 -30.45 -23.28 -5.50
C LYS A 9 -31.66 -22.36 -5.41
N LEU A 10 -31.43 -21.07 -5.57
CA LEU A 10 -32.48 -20.05 -5.60
C LEU A 10 -32.88 -19.74 -7.04
N ASN A 11 -34.19 -19.66 -7.31
CA ASN A 11 -34.70 -19.11 -8.58
C ASN A 11 -34.79 -17.58 -8.51
N VAL A 12 -35.28 -16.93 -9.56
CA VAL A 12 -35.38 -15.47 -9.63
C VAL A 12 -36.41 -14.88 -8.67
N GLU A 13 -37.38 -15.68 -8.26
CA GLU A 13 -38.37 -15.34 -7.23
C GLU A 13 -37.87 -15.57 -5.81
N GLY A 14 -36.66 -16.14 -5.64
CA GLY A 14 -36.07 -16.47 -4.33
C GLY A 14 -36.56 -17.81 -3.76
N GLU A 15 -37.30 -18.62 -4.52
CA GLU A 15 -37.74 -19.94 -4.09
C GLU A 15 -36.58 -20.93 -4.05
N LYS A 16 -36.63 -21.81 -3.04
CA LYS A 16 -35.58 -22.79 -2.75
C LYS A 16 -35.83 -24.12 -3.46
N GLN A 17 -34.87 -24.54 -4.29
CA GLN A 17 -34.84 -25.88 -4.86
C GLN A 17 -33.73 -26.66 -4.18
N LEU A 18 -34.04 -27.78 -3.51
CA LEU A 18 -33.04 -28.65 -2.92
C LEU A 18 -32.14 -29.28 -4.00
N VAL A 19 -30.85 -29.10 -3.87
CA VAL A 19 -29.84 -29.63 -4.81
C VAL A 19 -29.04 -30.75 -4.19
N LYS A 20 -28.65 -30.62 -2.93
CA LYS A 20 -27.87 -31.62 -2.21
C LYS A 20 -28.21 -31.59 -0.73
N ALA A 21 -28.27 -32.78 -0.09
CA ALA A 21 -28.37 -32.85 1.35
C ALA A 21 -27.54 -34.07 1.84
N ASP A 22 -26.65 -33.82 2.79
CA ASP A 22 -25.83 -34.88 3.38
C ASP A 22 -25.42 -34.56 4.81
N VAL A 23 -24.95 -35.55 5.56
CA VAL A 23 -24.38 -35.35 6.88
C VAL A 23 -22.95 -34.87 6.74
N PRO A 24 -22.59 -33.71 7.33
CA PRO A 24 -21.25 -33.17 7.20
C PRO A 24 -20.22 -34.08 7.89
N LYS A 25 -19.07 -34.29 7.26
CA LYS A 25 -17.97 -35.11 7.78
C LYS A 25 -17.21 -34.32 8.85
N PRO A 26 -16.96 -34.93 10.05
CA PRO A 26 -16.11 -34.28 11.03
C PRO A 26 -14.73 -33.95 10.46
N TRP A 27 -14.28 -32.71 10.62
CA TRP A 27 -12.92 -32.31 10.23
C TRP A 27 -11.94 -32.35 11.39
N GLY A 28 -12.41 -31.92 12.58
CA GLY A 28 -11.59 -31.87 13.78
C GLY A 28 -11.94 -30.68 14.68
N ARG A 29 -11.03 -30.42 15.63
CA ARG A 29 -11.13 -29.28 16.53
C ARG A 29 -9.99 -28.29 16.23
N PHE A 30 -10.33 -27.01 16.13
CA PHE A 30 -9.35 -25.93 16.09
C PHE A 30 -9.78 -24.85 17.11
N LEU A 31 -8.90 -24.53 18.04
CA LEU A 31 -9.17 -23.66 19.19
C LEU A 31 -10.44 -24.12 19.96
N TYR A 32 -11.47 -23.28 19.97
CA TYR A 32 -12.71 -23.51 20.72
C TYR A 32 -13.79 -24.22 19.91
N TYR A 33 -13.63 -24.41 18.61
CA TYR A 33 -14.66 -24.89 17.70
C TYR A 33 -14.37 -26.31 17.18
N LYS A 34 -15.45 -27.06 16.99
CA LYS A 34 -15.44 -28.32 16.26
C LYS A 34 -15.94 -28.07 14.84
N TYR A 35 -15.13 -28.40 13.86
CA TYR A 35 -15.43 -28.17 12.47
C TYR A 35 -15.92 -29.44 11.78
N ALA A 36 -16.77 -29.27 10.77
CA ALA A 36 -17.23 -30.32 9.89
C ALA A 36 -17.26 -29.80 8.45
N ILE A 37 -17.06 -30.66 7.50
CA ILE A 37 -17.01 -30.34 6.06
C ILE A 37 -18.29 -30.88 5.42
N PHE A 38 -19.00 -30.03 4.70
CA PHE A 38 -20.02 -30.39 3.74
C PHE A 38 -19.48 -30.11 2.34
N ASP A 39 -19.20 -31.18 1.60
CA ASP A 39 -18.62 -31.09 0.26
C ASP A 39 -19.73 -31.02 -0.79
N PHE A 40 -19.69 -29.98 -1.61
CA PHE A 40 -20.56 -29.77 -2.76
C PHE A 40 -19.78 -29.38 -4.04
N THR A 41 -18.54 -29.83 -4.14
CA THR A 41 -17.64 -29.56 -5.28
C THR A 41 -18.21 -30.07 -6.60
N ASP A 42 -19.07 -31.10 -6.55
CA ASP A 42 -19.82 -31.65 -7.70
C ASP A 42 -20.91 -30.70 -8.24
N ILE A 43 -21.29 -29.68 -7.50
CA ILE A 43 -22.31 -28.72 -7.92
C ILE A 43 -21.65 -27.58 -8.70
N VAL A 44 -21.69 -27.68 -10.02
CA VAL A 44 -21.05 -26.73 -10.96
C VAL A 44 -22.06 -25.86 -11.76
N SER A 45 -23.36 -26.07 -11.56
CA SER A 45 -24.39 -25.28 -12.24
C SER A 45 -24.37 -23.83 -11.73
N PRO A 46 -24.21 -22.83 -12.62
CA PRO A 46 -24.23 -21.43 -12.19
C PRO A 46 -25.54 -21.04 -11.51
N GLY A 47 -25.45 -20.17 -10.51
CA GLY A 47 -26.63 -19.62 -9.81
C GLY A 47 -26.34 -19.13 -8.40
N ALA A 48 -27.41 -18.66 -7.74
CA ALA A 48 -27.40 -18.29 -6.34
C ALA A 48 -27.77 -19.53 -5.48
N TYR A 49 -27.04 -19.73 -4.41
CA TYR A 49 -27.21 -20.89 -3.53
C TYR A 49 -27.26 -20.48 -2.07
N LEU A 50 -27.86 -21.36 -1.25
CA LEU A 50 -28.06 -21.16 0.16
C LEU A 50 -27.84 -22.48 0.90
N LEU A 51 -27.14 -22.43 2.03
CA LEU A 51 -26.95 -23.56 2.93
C LEU A 51 -27.86 -23.44 4.13
N GLU A 52 -28.46 -24.55 4.52
CA GLU A 52 -29.20 -24.67 5.78
C GLU A 52 -28.63 -25.81 6.64
N TYR A 53 -28.44 -25.51 7.92
CA TYR A 53 -28.00 -26.49 8.90
C TYR A 53 -28.54 -26.14 10.28
N GLN A 54 -29.25 -27.09 10.90
CA GLN A 54 -29.82 -26.92 12.24
C GLN A 54 -30.59 -25.62 12.45
N GLY A 55 -31.44 -25.24 11.48
CA GLY A 55 -32.24 -24.03 11.54
C GLY A 55 -31.48 -22.74 11.26
N GLN A 56 -30.19 -22.79 10.96
CA GLN A 56 -29.40 -21.66 10.53
C GLN A 56 -29.20 -21.68 9.03
N THR A 57 -29.07 -20.48 8.46
CA THR A 57 -28.92 -20.25 7.03
C THR A 57 -27.61 -19.52 6.77
N ALA A 58 -26.83 -19.98 5.78
CA ALA A 58 -25.65 -19.30 5.28
C ALA A 58 -25.78 -18.98 3.79
N GLY A 59 -25.53 -17.76 3.39
CA GLY A 59 -25.69 -17.26 2.02
C GLY A 59 -26.71 -16.12 1.95
N PRO A 60 -27.24 -15.78 0.74
CA PRO A 60 -26.93 -16.47 -0.53
C PRO A 60 -25.49 -16.28 -0.97
N PHE A 61 -24.92 -17.29 -1.64
CA PHE A 61 -23.64 -17.23 -2.32
C PHE A 61 -23.76 -17.69 -3.77
N ARG A 62 -22.82 -17.26 -4.61
CA ARG A 62 -22.83 -17.59 -6.04
C ARG A 62 -21.93 -18.78 -6.34
N ILE A 63 -22.40 -19.72 -7.14
CA ILE A 63 -21.58 -20.71 -7.84
C ILE A 63 -21.50 -20.28 -9.30
N ASP A 64 -20.29 -20.06 -9.79
CA ASP A 64 -20.06 -19.66 -11.18
C ASP A 64 -18.58 -19.93 -11.52
N ARG A 65 -18.26 -20.14 -12.80
CA ARG A 65 -16.87 -20.25 -13.25
C ARG A 65 -16.08 -18.97 -13.09
N GLN A 66 -16.77 -17.83 -13.11
CA GLN A 66 -16.21 -16.49 -13.07
C GLN A 66 -16.49 -15.78 -11.73
N VAL A 67 -16.72 -16.54 -10.65
CA VAL A 67 -17.12 -15.97 -9.35
C VAL A 67 -16.06 -15.02 -8.76
N TYR A 68 -14.80 -15.18 -9.15
CA TYR A 68 -13.67 -14.37 -8.68
C TYR A 68 -13.18 -13.34 -9.68
N ASP A 69 -13.80 -13.23 -10.88
CA ASP A 69 -13.31 -12.33 -11.95
C ASP A 69 -13.25 -10.86 -11.53
N GLU A 70 -14.09 -10.45 -10.57
CA GLU A 70 -14.10 -9.08 -10.04
C GLU A 70 -13.78 -9.01 -8.53
N ALA A 71 -13.25 -10.08 -7.93
CA ALA A 71 -13.04 -10.13 -6.49
C ALA A 71 -11.79 -9.36 -6.03
N TRP A 72 -10.76 -9.24 -6.86
CA TRP A 72 -9.47 -8.63 -6.53
C TRP A 72 -9.36 -7.16 -6.98
N GLN A 73 -10.15 -6.74 -7.97
CA GLN A 73 -10.08 -5.40 -8.56
C GLN A 73 -10.21 -4.26 -7.53
N PRO A 74 -11.09 -4.35 -6.51
CA PRO A 74 -11.19 -3.31 -5.49
C PRO A 74 -9.88 -3.05 -4.72
N THR A 75 -9.00 -4.05 -4.61
CA THR A 75 -7.68 -3.87 -4.01
C THR A 75 -6.84 -2.88 -4.82
N LEU A 76 -6.88 -2.98 -6.16
CA LEU A 76 -6.13 -2.11 -7.05
C LEU A 76 -6.84 -0.76 -7.29
N THR A 77 -8.17 -0.79 -7.49
CA THR A 77 -8.92 0.38 -7.97
C THR A 77 -9.52 1.25 -6.86
N VAL A 78 -9.46 0.79 -5.60
CA VAL A 78 -9.95 1.54 -4.43
C VAL A 78 -8.93 1.52 -3.31
N PHE A 79 -8.56 0.34 -2.79
CA PHE A 79 -7.75 0.25 -1.58
C PHE A 79 -6.37 0.92 -1.74
N LEU A 80 -5.61 0.58 -2.78
CA LEU A 80 -4.29 1.19 -3.00
C LEU A 80 -4.38 2.70 -3.25
N PRO A 81 -5.27 3.22 -4.15
CA PRO A 81 -5.42 4.66 -4.33
C PRO A 81 -5.79 5.41 -3.05
N VAL A 82 -6.66 4.83 -2.21
CA VAL A 82 -7.04 5.45 -0.92
C VAL A 82 -5.87 5.51 0.08
N GLN A 83 -4.84 4.69 -0.08
CA GLN A 83 -3.63 4.74 0.75
C GLN A 83 -2.52 5.64 0.16
N MET A 84 -2.70 6.22 -1.02
CA MET A 84 -1.66 7.06 -1.65
C MET A 84 -1.39 8.31 -0.80
N CYS A 85 -0.14 8.49 -0.37
CA CYS A 85 0.31 9.69 0.32
C CYS A 85 0.58 10.85 -0.67
N HIS A 86 0.65 12.08 -0.22
CA HIS A 86 1.00 13.28 -1.00
C HIS A 86 0.00 13.70 -2.09
N VAL A 87 -1.16 13.06 -2.16
CA VAL A 87 -2.24 13.36 -3.11
C VAL A 87 -3.59 13.47 -2.41
N ALA A 88 -4.51 14.24 -3.00
CA ALA A 88 -5.91 14.20 -2.62
C ALA A 88 -6.60 13.04 -3.36
N VAL A 89 -7.29 12.17 -2.63
CA VAL A 89 -8.01 11.04 -3.21
C VAL A 89 -9.49 11.33 -3.27
N ARG A 90 -10.07 11.25 -4.47
CA ARG A 90 -11.46 11.62 -4.75
C ARG A 90 -12.18 10.52 -5.52
N GLU A 91 -13.49 10.45 -5.33
CA GLU A 91 -14.41 9.62 -6.10
C GLU A 91 -15.66 10.43 -6.44
N ARG A 92 -15.76 10.95 -7.66
CA ARG A 92 -16.85 11.83 -8.08
C ARG A 92 -17.07 13.00 -7.09
N ASN A 93 -18.17 12.97 -6.33
CA ASN A 93 -18.51 13.98 -5.33
C ASN A 93 -18.06 13.61 -3.92
N ARG A 94 -17.24 12.58 -3.74
CA ARG A 94 -16.73 12.12 -2.45
C ARG A 94 -15.26 12.45 -2.33
N PHE A 95 -14.86 12.79 -1.11
CA PHE A 95 -13.50 12.93 -0.71
C PHE A 95 -13.13 11.75 0.19
N TRP A 96 -12.07 11.02 -0.13
CA TRP A 96 -11.51 10.02 0.74
C TRP A 96 -10.54 10.66 1.74
N HIS A 97 -9.59 11.44 1.25
CA HIS A 97 -8.71 12.29 2.06
C HIS A 97 -8.12 13.42 1.22
N GLY A 98 -7.64 14.48 1.90
CA GLY A 98 -6.90 15.58 1.28
C GLY A 98 -5.45 15.24 0.95
N ALA A 99 -4.78 16.11 0.21
CA ALA A 99 -3.35 16.01 0.02
C ALA A 99 -2.63 16.28 1.36
N CYS A 100 -1.82 15.33 1.80
CA CYS A 100 -1.16 15.33 3.11
C CYS A 100 0.35 15.23 2.97
N HIS A 101 1.09 15.65 4.01
CA HIS A 101 2.54 15.50 4.14
C HIS A 101 3.33 16.06 2.93
N LEU A 102 2.88 17.20 2.40
CA LEU A 102 3.57 17.87 1.29
C LEU A 102 4.90 18.48 1.73
N ASP A 103 5.12 18.56 3.02
CA ASP A 103 6.28 19.03 3.77
C ASP A 103 7.33 17.94 4.07
N ASP A 104 7.10 16.69 3.66
CA ASP A 104 8.03 15.58 3.83
C ASP A 104 9.43 15.85 3.27
N ALA A 105 10.47 15.57 4.05
CA ALA A 105 10.51 15.16 5.44
C ALA A 105 11.71 15.83 6.14
N LEU A 106 11.74 15.80 7.47
CA LEU A 106 12.91 16.25 8.23
C LEU A 106 13.90 15.09 8.44
N GLN A 107 15.20 15.38 8.44
CA GLN A 107 16.22 14.42 8.87
C GLN A 107 15.93 13.99 10.31
N ALA A 108 15.74 12.70 10.55
CA ALA A 108 15.63 12.16 11.91
C ALA A 108 16.92 12.44 12.70
N PRO A 109 16.81 12.88 13.96
CA PRO A 109 17.99 13.23 14.75
C PRO A 109 18.82 11.98 15.12
N ALA A 110 20.15 12.12 15.06
CA ALA A 110 21.09 11.04 15.36
C ALA A 110 20.86 10.46 16.76
N GLY A 111 20.94 9.13 16.88
CA GLY A 111 20.70 8.40 18.13
C GLY A 111 19.22 8.34 18.55
N ARG A 112 18.29 8.91 17.79
CA ARG A 112 16.86 8.90 18.12
C ARG A 112 16.24 7.52 17.86
N ARG A 113 15.51 7.05 18.86
CA ARG A 113 14.66 5.86 18.75
C ARG A 113 13.19 6.31 18.70
N HIS A 114 12.46 5.82 17.71
CA HIS A 114 11.03 6.02 17.57
C HIS A 114 10.24 4.91 18.29
N MET A 115 8.97 5.19 18.63
CA MET A 115 8.12 4.22 19.32
C MET A 115 7.79 2.99 18.45
N ASP A 116 7.73 3.14 17.12
CA ASP A 116 7.49 2.06 16.15
C ASP A 116 8.74 1.23 15.84
N GLY A 117 9.79 1.41 16.63
CA GLY A 117 11.02 0.64 16.53
C GLY A 117 12.06 1.16 15.55
N TYR A 118 11.77 2.25 14.80
CA TYR A 118 12.77 2.91 13.97
C TYR A 118 13.86 3.54 14.84
N GLN A 119 15.10 3.42 14.41
CA GLN A 119 16.23 4.04 15.09
C GLN A 119 17.10 4.75 14.06
N GLN A 120 17.36 6.04 14.27
CA GLN A 120 18.39 6.76 13.52
C GLN A 120 19.76 6.44 14.14
N GLY A 121 20.59 5.76 13.38
CA GLY A 121 22.02 5.59 13.68
C GLY A 121 22.81 6.86 13.37
N GLU A 122 24.06 6.70 12.95
CA GLU A 122 24.83 7.81 12.35
C GLU A 122 24.14 8.28 11.06
N ARG A 123 24.24 9.58 10.82
CA ARG A 123 23.66 10.17 9.60
C ARG A 123 24.50 9.78 8.38
N GLU A 124 23.84 9.25 7.39
CA GLU A 124 24.46 8.91 6.09
C GLU A 124 24.03 9.90 4.99
N THR A 125 23.60 11.09 5.42
CA THR A 125 23.24 12.23 4.56
C THR A 125 24.01 13.48 4.96
N ARG A 126 23.97 14.51 4.10
CA ARG A 126 24.53 15.83 4.37
C ARG A 126 23.67 16.71 5.28
N PHE A 127 22.42 16.31 5.54
CA PHE A 127 21.44 17.13 6.25
C PHE A 127 21.66 17.07 7.76
N ALA A 128 21.53 18.19 8.43
CA ALA A 128 21.58 18.26 9.88
C ALA A 128 20.30 17.68 10.52
N ASP A 129 20.35 17.39 11.83
CA ASP A 129 19.18 16.95 12.57
C ASP A 129 18.04 17.98 12.43
N TYR A 130 16.83 17.49 12.08
CA TYR A 130 15.64 18.30 11.82
C TYR A 130 15.75 19.23 10.59
N GLU A 131 16.78 19.12 9.77
CA GLU A 131 16.84 19.80 8.49
C GLU A 131 15.90 19.14 7.48
N HIS A 132 15.16 19.96 6.73
CA HIS A 132 14.29 19.46 5.69
C HIS A 132 15.08 18.85 4.53
N ILE A 133 14.71 17.63 4.17
CA ILE A 133 15.24 16.87 3.03
C ILE A 133 14.26 17.03 1.86
N PRO A 134 14.55 17.85 0.85
CA PRO A 134 13.62 18.09 -0.24
C PRO A 134 13.48 16.89 -1.17
N GLY A 135 12.30 16.78 -1.80
CA GLY A 135 12.01 15.77 -2.83
C GLY A 135 11.53 14.42 -2.32
N LEU A 136 11.19 14.32 -1.02
CA LEU A 136 10.61 13.12 -0.42
C LEU A 136 9.07 13.11 -0.44
N ASN A 137 8.44 14.15 -0.94
CA ASN A 137 7.01 14.40 -0.88
C ASN A 137 6.25 13.94 -2.13
N TRP A 138 6.60 12.76 -2.66
CA TRP A 138 5.90 12.14 -3.78
C TRP A 138 6.10 10.61 -3.77
N GLY A 139 4.99 9.87 -3.98
CA GLY A 139 5.02 8.41 -4.04
C GLY A 139 4.87 7.74 -2.67
N GLY A 140 4.56 6.46 -2.70
CA GLY A 140 4.33 5.64 -1.52
C GLY A 140 2.90 5.67 -0.98
N TRP A 141 2.59 4.65 -0.19
CA TRP A 141 1.28 4.45 0.42
C TRP A 141 1.42 4.45 1.94
N HIS A 142 0.45 5.02 2.62
CA HIS A 142 0.32 4.89 4.07
C HIS A 142 0.27 3.40 4.46
N ASP A 143 1.02 3.01 5.47
CA ASP A 143 1.11 1.60 5.88
C ASP A 143 -0.15 1.16 6.64
N ALA A 144 -0.56 1.98 7.60
CA ALA A 144 -1.72 1.72 8.44
C ALA A 144 -2.44 3.03 8.79
N GLY A 145 -3.16 3.06 9.88
CA GLY A 145 -3.79 4.28 10.39
C GLY A 145 -2.83 5.29 11.04
N ASP A 146 -1.55 5.00 11.06
CA ASP A 146 -0.47 5.87 11.54
C ASP A 146 0.18 6.71 10.42
N TYR A 147 -0.22 6.49 9.19
CA TYR A 147 0.20 7.24 8.00
C TYR A 147 1.70 7.20 7.68
N ASP A 148 2.46 6.27 8.25
CA ASP A 148 3.87 6.07 7.95
C ASP A 148 4.11 5.60 6.50
N LEU A 149 5.31 5.87 5.98
CA LEU A 149 5.82 5.36 4.71
C LEU A 149 7.02 4.42 4.93
N PRO A 150 6.80 3.19 5.41
CA PRO A 150 7.86 2.21 5.57
C PRO A 150 8.37 1.73 4.22
N ALA A 151 9.66 1.92 3.94
CA ALA A 151 10.24 1.49 2.66
C ALA A 151 10.12 -0.03 2.43
N GLY A 152 10.11 -0.82 3.49
CA GLY A 152 9.89 -2.27 3.41
C GLY A 152 8.52 -2.65 2.85
N SER A 153 7.45 -2.05 3.35
CA SER A 153 6.07 -2.25 2.88
C SER A 153 5.91 -1.76 1.43
N ILE A 154 6.41 -0.55 1.13
CA ILE A 154 6.38 0.00 -0.23
C ILE A 154 7.11 -0.93 -1.21
N THR A 155 8.29 -1.44 -0.82
CA THR A 155 9.09 -2.36 -1.64
C THR A 155 8.33 -3.64 -1.96
N ASN A 156 7.75 -4.28 -0.96
CA ASN A 156 7.02 -5.54 -1.12
C ASN A 156 5.77 -5.35 -1.99
N THR A 157 5.01 -4.28 -1.76
CA THR A 157 3.82 -3.94 -2.55
C THR A 157 4.19 -3.66 -4.00
N THR A 158 5.19 -2.81 -4.24
CA THR A 158 5.66 -2.50 -5.61
C THR A 158 6.15 -3.74 -6.35
N LEU A 159 6.90 -4.63 -5.68
CA LEU A 159 7.36 -5.88 -6.27
C LEU A 159 6.19 -6.79 -6.65
N ALA A 160 5.23 -6.96 -5.75
CA ALA A 160 4.05 -7.79 -6.01
C ALA A 160 3.22 -7.27 -7.19
N LEU A 161 3.00 -5.95 -7.25
CA LEU A 161 2.29 -5.30 -8.36
C LEU A 161 3.06 -5.45 -9.69
N ALA A 162 4.38 -5.25 -9.69
CA ALA A 162 5.19 -5.40 -10.88
C ALA A 162 5.22 -6.83 -11.41
N LEU A 163 5.31 -7.84 -10.51
CA LEU A 163 5.21 -9.26 -10.89
C LEU A 163 3.81 -9.61 -11.40
N ALA A 164 2.75 -9.07 -10.78
CA ALA A 164 1.39 -9.26 -11.26
C ALA A 164 1.18 -8.66 -12.65
N GLN A 165 1.76 -7.49 -12.93
CA GLN A 165 1.73 -6.90 -14.27
C GLN A 165 2.50 -7.75 -15.29
N GLU A 166 3.66 -8.28 -14.92
CA GLU A 166 4.48 -9.11 -15.82
C GLU A 166 3.75 -10.40 -16.21
N GLU A 167 3.08 -11.04 -15.26
CA GLU A 167 2.44 -12.34 -15.45
C GLU A 167 1.02 -12.23 -16.02
N PHE A 168 0.18 -11.35 -15.48
CA PHE A 168 -1.25 -11.35 -15.75
C PHE A 168 -1.72 -10.26 -16.72
N LYS A 169 -1.05 -9.12 -16.79
CA LYS A 169 -1.39 -7.96 -17.66
C LYS A 169 -2.89 -7.65 -17.63
N PRO A 170 -3.45 -7.31 -16.49
CA PRO A 170 -4.91 -7.21 -16.33
C PRO A 170 -5.57 -6.11 -17.16
N GLY A 171 -4.82 -5.10 -17.64
CA GLY A 171 -5.33 -4.07 -18.53
C GLY A 171 -6.45 -3.20 -17.95
N LEU A 172 -6.53 -3.07 -16.61
CA LEU A 172 -7.51 -2.20 -15.96
C LEU A 172 -7.09 -0.75 -16.08
N ASP A 173 -8.05 0.10 -16.41
CA ASP A 173 -7.96 1.56 -16.47
C ASP A 173 -9.24 2.10 -15.81
N ARG A 174 -9.19 2.34 -14.52
CA ARG A 174 -10.32 2.80 -13.69
C ARG A 174 -9.93 3.92 -12.73
N THR A 175 -8.65 4.29 -12.68
CA THR A 175 -8.15 5.35 -11.80
C THR A 175 -7.26 6.30 -12.61
N THR A 176 -7.23 7.55 -12.20
CA THR A 176 -6.35 8.59 -12.78
C THR A 176 -5.44 9.10 -11.68
N VAL A 177 -4.13 9.14 -11.91
CA VAL A 177 -3.15 9.74 -10.98
C VAL A 177 -2.50 10.95 -11.66
N ARG A 178 -2.75 12.15 -11.11
CA ARG A 178 -2.23 13.41 -11.62
C ARG A 178 -1.15 13.96 -10.71
N ARG A 179 0.06 14.04 -11.22
CA ARG A 179 1.20 14.57 -10.46
C ARG A 179 1.15 16.09 -10.30
N ASP A 180 0.72 16.79 -11.33
CA ASP A 180 0.66 18.25 -11.39
C ASP A 180 -0.36 18.85 -10.41
N THR A 181 -1.53 18.22 -10.30
CA THR A 181 -2.58 18.65 -9.37
C THR A 181 -2.55 17.90 -8.03
N ARG A 182 -1.69 16.89 -7.88
CA ARG A 182 -1.63 16.00 -6.72
C ARG A 182 -2.98 15.38 -6.39
N GLU A 183 -3.58 14.72 -7.38
CA GLU A 183 -4.88 14.08 -7.25
C GLU A 183 -4.82 12.62 -7.71
N ALA A 184 -5.56 11.78 -7.01
CA ALA A 184 -5.93 10.44 -7.46
C ALA A 184 -7.46 10.36 -7.55
N LEU A 185 -7.98 10.04 -8.73
CA LEU A 185 -9.40 10.03 -9.05
C LEU A 185 -9.86 8.58 -9.26
N LEU A 186 -10.74 8.10 -8.38
CA LEU A 186 -11.29 6.76 -8.49
C LEU A 186 -12.46 6.72 -9.48
N HIS A 187 -12.53 5.61 -10.22
CA HIS A 187 -13.55 5.35 -11.25
C HIS A 187 -13.52 6.36 -12.40
N GLU A 188 -12.37 6.96 -12.66
CA GLU A 188 -12.11 7.85 -13.78
C GLU A 188 -10.93 7.32 -14.61
N PRO A 189 -11.15 6.69 -15.77
CA PRO A 189 -10.08 6.20 -16.64
C PRO A 189 -9.33 7.34 -17.33
N ASP A 190 -8.02 7.16 -17.58
CA ASP A 190 -7.16 8.16 -18.24
C ASP A 190 -6.33 7.59 -19.42
N GLY A 191 -6.51 6.32 -19.77
CA GLY A 191 -5.77 5.63 -20.82
C GLY A 191 -4.49 4.96 -20.35
N GLU A 192 -4.15 5.06 -19.06
CA GLU A 192 -3.03 4.37 -18.42
C GLU A 192 -3.54 3.15 -17.65
N GLU A 193 -2.75 2.07 -17.59
CA GLU A 193 -3.13 0.90 -16.81
C GLU A 193 -2.93 1.16 -15.31
N ASP A 194 -3.97 0.99 -14.50
CA ASP A 194 -3.95 1.21 -13.05
C ASP A 194 -2.77 0.53 -12.36
N LEU A 195 -2.46 -0.72 -12.77
CA LEU A 195 -1.38 -1.49 -12.16
C LEU A 195 -0.02 -0.84 -12.45
N LEU A 196 0.20 -0.32 -13.66
CA LEU A 196 1.42 0.40 -14.02
C LEU A 196 1.52 1.74 -13.30
N GLN A 197 0.42 2.47 -13.15
CA GLN A 197 0.38 3.71 -12.35
C GLN A 197 0.76 3.46 -10.89
N GLN A 198 0.27 2.38 -10.29
CA GLN A 198 0.62 2.03 -8.92
C GLN A 198 2.08 1.56 -8.79
N VAL A 199 2.61 0.80 -9.77
CA VAL A 199 4.04 0.46 -9.81
C VAL A 199 4.90 1.73 -9.92
N GLU A 200 4.54 2.66 -10.81
CA GLU A 200 5.20 3.96 -10.93
C GLU A 200 5.20 4.72 -9.61
N TYR A 201 4.04 4.77 -8.94
CA TYR A 201 3.89 5.48 -7.66
C TYR A 201 4.78 4.89 -6.56
N GLY A 202 4.87 3.57 -6.47
CA GLY A 202 5.74 2.90 -5.52
C GLY A 202 7.22 3.11 -5.80
N VAL A 203 7.67 2.98 -7.07
CA VAL A 203 9.09 3.21 -7.40
C VAL A 203 9.50 4.66 -7.22
N GLU A 204 8.63 5.63 -7.49
CA GLU A 204 8.92 7.06 -7.27
C GLU A 204 9.16 7.36 -5.78
N GLY A 205 8.36 6.78 -4.87
CA GLY A 205 8.59 6.92 -3.43
C GLY A 205 9.92 6.33 -2.98
N LEU A 206 10.33 5.19 -3.54
CA LEU A 206 11.63 4.57 -3.23
C LEU A 206 12.79 5.33 -3.88
N LEU A 207 12.66 5.76 -5.14
CA LEU A 207 13.68 6.54 -5.85
C LEU A 207 13.92 7.90 -5.21
N ALA A 208 12.94 8.47 -4.52
CA ALA A 208 13.09 9.75 -3.82
C ALA A 208 14.31 9.75 -2.87
N SER A 209 14.42 8.76 -1.99
CA SER A 209 15.57 8.62 -1.08
C SER A 209 16.87 8.30 -1.83
N PHE A 210 16.81 7.46 -2.86
CA PHE A 210 17.98 7.14 -3.68
C PHE A 210 18.54 8.36 -4.41
N ARG A 211 17.70 9.22 -4.95
CA ARG A 211 18.09 10.49 -5.61
C ARG A 211 18.79 11.43 -4.62
N VAL A 212 18.36 11.44 -3.36
CA VAL A 212 18.91 12.28 -2.30
C VAL A 212 20.28 11.79 -1.81
N ALA A 213 20.42 10.48 -1.54
CA ALA A 213 21.55 9.94 -0.79
C ALA A 213 22.26 8.75 -1.45
N GLY A 214 21.75 8.25 -2.59
CA GLY A 214 22.31 7.07 -3.26
C GLY A 214 21.98 5.74 -2.60
N HIS A 215 21.14 5.74 -1.55
CA HIS A 215 20.60 4.57 -0.89
C HIS A 215 19.14 4.77 -0.47
N ILE A 216 18.48 3.70 -0.05
CA ILE A 216 17.08 3.73 0.36
C ILE A 216 16.98 3.96 1.87
N PHE A 217 16.18 4.92 2.26
CA PHE A 217 15.85 5.17 3.66
C PHE A 217 14.90 4.09 4.21
N PRO A 218 15.04 3.65 5.46
CA PRO A 218 14.14 2.70 6.10
C PRO A 218 12.67 3.15 6.11
N GLY A 219 12.43 4.44 6.26
CA GLY A 219 11.07 5.00 6.22
C GLY A 219 11.01 6.49 6.46
N ILE A 220 9.85 7.06 6.13
CA ILE A 220 9.42 8.40 6.51
C ILE A 220 8.28 8.19 7.49
N ILE A 221 8.53 8.56 8.75
CA ILE A 221 7.74 8.08 9.90
C ILE A 221 7.21 9.31 10.66
N GLU A 222 5.98 9.24 11.12
CA GLU A 222 5.39 10.28 11.94
C GLU A 222 6.29 10.63 13.14
N SER A 223 6.55 11.91 13.31
CA SER A 223 7.50 12.37 14.33
C SER A 223 6.88 12.49 15.73
N THR A 224 5.57 12.46 15.81
CA THR A 224 4.81 12.75 17.02
C THR A 224 3.76 11.68 17.31
N ARG A 225 3.29 11.67 18.56
CA ARG A 225 2.28 10.73 19.04
C ARG A 225 0.86 10.88 18.46
N PRO A 226 0.43 12.08 17.97
CA PRO A 226 -0.91 12.28 17.44
C PRO A 226 -1.32 11.32 16.32
N GLN A 227 -0.40 10.71 15.61
CA GLN A 227 -0.69 9.70 14.58
C GLN A 227 -1.59 8.55 15.07
N TYR A 228 -1.51 8.20 16.37
CA TYR A 228 -2.33 7.14 16.97
C TYR A 228 -3.61 7.66 17.63
N ASP A 229 -3.71 8.97 17.84
CA ASP A 229 -4.83 9.60 18.53
C ASP A 229 -5.85 10.19 17.54
N VAL A 230 -5.39 10.51 16.30
CA VAL A 230 -6.21 11.10 15.25
C VAL A 230 -6.32 10.12 14.09
N THR A 231 -7.50 9.49 13.98
CA THR A 231 -7.85 8.61 12.87
C THR A 231 -8.75 9.34 11.87
N GLY A 232 -8.68 8.98 10.59
CA GLY A 232 -9.52 9.56 9.54
C GLY A 232 -8.72 10.21 8.42
N ASP A 233 -8.97 11.47 8.09
CA ASP A 233 -8.22 12.17 7.03
C ASP A 233 -6.82 12.55 7.52
N PRO A 234 -5.72 12.05 6.89
CA PRO A 234 -4.34 12.36 7.28
C PRO A 234 -3.99 13.87 7.22
N VAL A 235 -4.76 14.67 6.51
CA VAL A 235 -4.59 16.14 6.49
C VAL A 235 -4.80 16.78 7.87
N ASN A 236 -5.44 16.07 8.80
CA ASN A 236 -5.67 16.59 10.15
C ASN A 236 -4.42 16.56 11.05
N ILE A 237 -3.36 15.87 10.66
CA ILE A 237 -2.12 15.76 11.44
C ILE A 237 -0.92 16.48 10.78
N THR A 238 -1.12 17.12 9.65
CA THR A 238 -0.10 17.93 8.95
C THR A 238 -0.66 19.28 8.53
N ASP A 239 0.17 20.33 8.59
CA ASP A 239 -0.16 21.61 7.99
C ASP A 239 0.39 21.78 6.56
N ASN A 240 1.06 20.76 6.04
CA ASN A 240 1.70 20.71 4.72
C ASN A 240 2.76 21.81 4.50
N ARG A 241 3.38 22.31 5.57
CA ARG A 241 4.42 23.35 5.52
C ARG A 241 5.66 22.91 6.26
N VAL A 242 6.80 23.08 5.64
CA VAL A 242 8.10 22.74 6.24
C VAL A 242 8.31 23.44 7.58
N TYR A 243 8.64 22.68 8.60
CA TYR A 243 8.93 23.19 9.93
C TYR A 243 10.09 24.20 9.92
N ASP A 244 9.93 25.30 10.61
CA ASP A 244 10.96 26.31 10.82
C ASP A 244 11.03 26.67 12.32
N SER A 245 12.11 26.24 12.97
CA SER A 245 12.34 26.48 14.40
C SER A 245 12.50 27.94 14.78
N SER A 246 12.67 28.86 13.80
CA SER A 246 12.73 30.31 14.04
C SER A 246 11.35 30.94 14.22
N LEU A 247 10.28 30.23 13.83
CA LEU A 247 8.89 30.66 13.95
C LEU A 247 8.28 30.18 15.27
N LYS A 248 7.30 30.90 15.76
CA LYS A 248 6.52 30.47 16.94
C LYS A 248 5.55 29.35 16.54
N PRO A 249 5.17 28.46 17.48
CA PRO A 249 4.13 27.47 17.21
C PRO A 249 2.86 28.10 16.63
N GLY A 250 2.42 27.61 15.45
CA GLY A 250 1.28 28.14 14.70
C GLY A 250 1.57 29.39 13.86
N GLU A 251 2.77 29.98 13.91
CA GLU A 251 3.18 31.05 13.00
C GLU A 251 3.48 30.48 11.61
N VAL A 252 2.96 31.13 10.57
CA VAL A 252 3.15 30.72 9.16
C VAL A 252 3.87 31.81 8.40
N ARG A 253 4.87 31.41 7.58
CA ARG A 253 5.60 32.33 6.68
C ARG A 253 5.87 31.66 5.33
N GLY A 254 4.98 31.87 4.36
CA GLY A 254 5.02 31.20 3.06
C GLY A 254 4.81 29.71 3.19
N GLU A 255 5.74 28.91 2.68
CA GLU A 255 5.72 27.44 2.73
C GLU A 255 6.31 26.87 4.04
N ARG A 256 6.47 27.71 5.08
CA ARG A 256 7.04 27.33 6.36
C ARG A 256 6.11 27.62 7.52
N SER A 257 6.18 26.80 8.56
CA SER A 257 5.45 27.01 9.81
C SER A 257 6.28 26.69 11.05
N GLY A 258 5.85 27.20 12.20
CA GLY A 258 6.40 26.85 13.50
C GLY A 258 5.74 25.61 14.14
N THR A 259 4.85 24.92 13.42
CA THR A 259 4.20 23.69 13.86
C THR A 259 5.14 22.51 13.61
N ARG A 260 5.29 21.60 14.60
CA ARG A 260 6.21 20.45 14.52
C ARG A 260 5.42 19.20 14.16
N ASP A 261 4.94 19.14 12.95
CA ASP A 261 4.12 18.05 12.41
C ASP A 261 4.76 17.31 11.22
N ASP A 262 5.89 17.79 10.70
CA ASP A 262 6.63 17.11 9.64
C ASP A 262 7.13 15.72 10.10
N ARG A 263 6.99 14.73 9.23
CA ARG A 263 7.52 13.38 9.45
C ARG A 263 9.04 13.35 9.41
N TRP A 264 9.61 12.33 10.04
CA TRP A 264 11.06 12.12 10.06
C TRP A 264 11.48 11.08 9.03
N ALA A 265 12.46 11.44 8.19
CA ALA A 265 13.17 10.48 7.36
C ALA A 265 14.28 9.81 8.20
N PHE A 266 14.17 8.52 8.42
CA PHE A 266 15.24 7.69 8.98
C PHE A 266 16.19 7.33 7.85
N THR A 267 17.43 7.81 7.93
CA THR A 267 18.34 7.85 6.78
C THR A 267 19.51 6.87 6.85
N ASN A 268 19.57 6.06 7.89
CA ASN A 268 20.59 5.02 8.02
C ASN A 268 20.37 3.90 7.01
N ARG A 269 21.46 3.33 6.50
CA ARG A 269 21.43 2.24 5.54
C ARG A 269 21.06 0.91 6.20
N ASN A 270 20.26 0.10 5.51
CA ASN A 270 20.00 -1.29 5.87
C ASN A 270 20.27 -2.18 4.65
N THR A 271 21.31 -3.01 4.71
CA THR A 271 21.75 -3.86 3.59
C THR A 271 20.66 -4.76 3.06
N GLY A 272 19.86 -5.38 3.92
CA GLY A 272 18.76 -6.26 3.51
C GLY A 272 17.67 -5.50 2.72
N LEU A 273 17.38 -4.25 3.13
CA LEU A 273 16.44 -3.38 2.40
C LEU A 273 17.00 -3.00 1.03
N GLN A 274 18.30 -2.61 0.95
CA GLN A 274 18.92 -2.22 -0.32
C GLN A 274 18.82 -3.35 -1.36
N TYR A 275 19.13 -4.60 -0.98
CA TYR A 275 19.00 -5.75 -1.89
C TYR A 275 17.56 -5.99 -2.34
N ARG A 276 16.59 -5.88 -1.43
CA ARG A 276 15.15 -6.05 -1.78
C ARG A 276 14.68 -4.97 -2.74
N VAL A 277 15.09 -3.72 -2.52
CA VAL A 277 14.76 -2.63 -3.44
C VAL A 277 15.45 -2.78 -4.77
N ALA A 278 16.72 -3.22 -4.81
CA ALA A 278 17.40 -3.53 -6.06
C ALA A 278 16.64 -4.57 -6.89
N GLN A 279 16.13 -5.64 -6.25
CA GLN A 279 15.25 -6.60 -6.90
C GLN A 279 13.97 -5.95 -7.43
N THR A 280 13.30 -5.16 -6.60
CA THR A 280 12.05 -4.47 -6.97
C THR A 280 12.24 -3.54 -8.15
N PHE A 281 13.29 -2.73 -8.15
CA PHE A 281 13.63 -1.84 -9.26
C PHE A 281 13.95 -2.60 -10.55
N ALA A 282 14.65 -3.73 -10.45
CA ALA A 282 14.95 -4.57 -11.62
C ALA A 282 13.66 -5.14 -12.26
N VAL A 283 12.70 -5.59 -11.45
CA VAL A 283 11.39 -6.06 -11.96
C VAL A 283 10.57 -4.90 -12.51
N ALA A 284 10.44 -3.81 -11.75
CA ALA A 284 9.70 -2.61 -12.16
C ALA A 284 10.23 -2.04 -13.49
N SER A 285 11.56 -2.04 -13.69
CA SER A 285 12.16 -1.56 -14.94
C SER A 285 11.68 -2.33 -16.18
N ARG A 286 11.38 -3.62 -16.05
CA ARG A 286 10.88 -4.43 -17.17
C ARG A 286 9.44 -4.06 -17.53
N VAL A 287 8.57 -3.95 -16.53
CA VAL A 287 7.15 -3.68 -16.76
C VAL A 287 6.86 -2.23 -17.13
N LEU A 288 7.66 -1.29 -16.63
CA LEU A 288 7.52 0.14 -16.96
C LEU A 288 8.09 0.50 -18.34
N ARG A 289 9.06 -0.26 -18.83
CA ARG A 289 9.81 0.07 -20.07
C ARG A 289 8.93 0.37 -21.29
N PRO A 290 7.85 -0.35 -21.58
CA PRO A 290 7.01 -0.06 -22.75
C PRO A 290 6.33 1.31 -22.74
N LYS A 291 6.02 1.84 -21.56
CA LYS A 291 5.26 3.09 -21.38
C LYS A 291 6.10 4.23 -20.78
N LYS A 292 7.04 3.91 -19.90
CA LYS A 292 7.84 4.86 -19.11
C LYS A 292 9.34 4.54 -19.23
N PRO A 293 9.95 4.57 -20.43
CA PRO A 293 11.33 4.09 -20.65
C PRO A 293 12.38 4.83 -19.81
N ALA A 294 12.24 6.13 -19.61
CA ALA A 294 13.18 6.91 -18.81
C ALA A 294 13.16 6.48 -17.32
N LEU A 295 11.98 6.27 -16.73
CA LEU A 295 11.84 5.78 -15.37
C LEU A 295 12.35 4.34 -15.24
N ALA A 296 12.10 3.50 -16.25
CA ALA A 296 12.61 2.14 -16.31
C ALA A 296 14.15 2.09 -16.32
N ASP A 297 14.79 3.00 -17.07
CA ASP A 297 16.25 3.12 -17.10
C ASP A 297 16.81 3.61 -15.76
N GLU A 298 16.15 4.56 -15.12
CA GLU A 298 16.51 5.04 -13.78
C GLU A 298 16.40 3.92 -12.74
N CYS A 299 15.30 3.16 -12.72
CA CYS A 299 15.11 2.00 -11.85
C CYS A 299 16.24 0.98 -12.03
N LEU A 300 16.57 0.63 -13.28
CA LEU A 300 17.64 -0.34 -13.57
C LEU A 300 19.01 0.16 -13.13
N ALA A 301 19.29 1.45 -13.35
CA ALA A 301 20.54 2.08 -12.92
C ALA A 301 20.66 2.11 -11.40
N ALA A 302 19.57 2.47 -10.69
CA ALA A 302 19.50 2.45 -9.24
C ALA A 302 19.67 1.02 -8.69
N ALA A 303 19.00 0.02 -9.27
CA ALA A 303 19.14 -1.37 -8.89
C ALA A 303 20.59 -1.85 -8.94
N ARG A 304 21.30 -1.54 -10.02
CA ARG A 304 22.73 -1.90 -10.20
C ARG A 304 23.60 -1.22 -9.14
N LYS A 305 23.43 0.09 -8.94
CA LYS A 305 24.23 0.85 -7.98
C LYS A 305 24.02 0.35 -6.54
N LEU A 306 22.76 0.07 -6.13
CA LEU A 306 22.47 -0.50 -4.83
C LEU A 306 23.14 -1.87 -4.65
N TRP A 307 23.01 -2.74 -5.65
CA TRP A 307 23.62 -4.06 -5.65
C TRP A 307 25.14 -3.98 -5.54
N GLU A 308 25.78 -3.21 -6.42
CA GLU A 308 27.26 -3.06 -6.48
C GLU A 308 27.79 -2.47 -5.18
N PHE A 309 27.12 -1.44 -4.63
CA PHE A 309 27.50 -0.82 -3.37
C PHE A 309 27.52 -1.82 -2.21
N GLU A 310 26.47 -2.63 -2.08
CA GLU A 310 26.33 -3.61 -0.99
C GLU A 310 27.31 -4.79 -1.13
N GLN A 311 27.82 -5.09 -2.33
CA GLN A 311 28.83 -6.14 -2.52
C GLN A 311 30.21 -5.76 -1.98
N ILE A 312 30.54 -4.49 -1.94
CA ILE A 312 31.90 -4.00 -1.62
C ILE A 312 31.97 -3.32 -0.24
N ASN A 313 30.84 -2.97 0.36
CA ASN A 313 30.80 -2.31 1.67
C ASN A 313 30.36 -3.27 2.77
N PRO A 314 30.83 -3.08 4.03
CA PRO A 314 30.39 -3.88 5.15
C PRO A 314 28.85 -3.81 5.31
N PRO A 315 28.18 -4.94 5.61
CA PRO A 315 26.74 -4.94 5.81
C PRO A 315 26.34 -4.14 7.04
N GLN A 316 25.23 -3.42 6.92
CA GLN A 316 24.59 -2.70 8.02
C GLN A 316 23.18 -3.26 8.23
N TYR A 317 22.83 -3.42 9.51
CA TYR A 317 21.53 -3.92 9.95
C TYR A 317 21.02 -2.92 11.00
N ALA A 318 20.06 -2.10 10.61
CA ALA A 318 19.40 -1.14 11.49
C ALA A 318 18.13 -1.75 12.07
#